data_970d2932ed37aec6e8f5426e9104659b
#
_entry.id   970d2932ed37aec6e8f5426e9104659b
#
_cell.length_a   1.000
_cell.length_b   1.000
_cell.length_c   1.000
_cell.angle_alpha   90.00
_cell.angle_beta   90.00
_cell.angle_gamma   90.00
#
_symmetry.space_group_name_H-M   'P 1'
#
loop_
_entity.id
_entity.type
_entity.pdbx_description
1 polymer ?
#
loop_
_entity_poly.entity_id
_entity_poly.type
_entity_poly.pdbx_seq_one_letter_code
_entity_poly.pdbx_strand_id
1 'polypeptide(L)'
;MGTRLKEQETPERLAEEADLKAVILEAVDQLPEELKTALTLREIDGLSYDEIAEVMDCPIGTVRSRIFRAREAVDKAIKPLMGHDE
;
A
#
# COMPACT_ATOMS: atom_id res chain seq x y z
N MET A 1 -32.70 7.60 -2.67
CA MET A 1 -32.38 7.07 -2.99
C MET A 1 -31.02 6.84 -3.18
N GLY A 2 -30.51 5.88 -3.07
CA GLY A 2 -29.17 5.62 -3.16
C GLY A 2 -28.52 6.07 -4.41
N THR A 3 -29.31 6.48 -5.26
CA THR A 3 -28.78 6.89 -6.50
C THR A 3 -27.83 8.00 -6.34
N ARG A 4 -27.95 8.76 -5.32
CA ARG A 4 -27.13 9.77 -5.19
C ARG A 4 -25.76 9.36 -5.13
N LEU A 5 -25.40 8.36 -4.48
CA LEU A 5 -24.07 7.89 -4.39
C LEU A 5 -23.56 7.53 -5.74
N LYS A 6 -24.38 6.93 -6.51
CA LYS A 6 -23.98 6.55 -7.81
C LYS A 6 -23.66 7.71 -8.66
N GLU A 7 -24.32 8.76 -8.48
CA GLU A 7 -24.05 9.90 -9.27
C GLU A 7 -22.66 10.40 -9.09
N GLN A 8 -22.09 10.19 -7.95
CA GLN A 8 -20.78 10.64 -7.72
C GLN A 8 -19.75 9.71 -8.25
N GLU A 9 -20.13 8.50 -8.55
CA GLU A 9 -19.20 7.55 -9.06
C GLU A 9 -19.37 7.40 -10.52
N THR A 10 -18.64 8.15 -11.30
CA THR A 10 -18.73 8.05 -12.74
C THR A 10 -17.86 6.90 -13.19
N PRO A 11 -18.08 6.38 -14.37
CA PRO A 11 -17.27 5.29 -14.89
C PRO A 11 -15.80 5.63 -14.94
N GLU A 12 -15.48 6.87 -15.27
CA GLU A 12 -14.11 7.28 -15.33
C GLU A 12 -13.47 7.25 -13.97
N ARG A 13 -14.20 7.73 -12.98
CA ARG A 13 -13.67 7.73 -11.66
C ARG A 13 -13.45 6.34 -11.12
N LEU A 14 -14.38 5.44 -11.39
CA LEU A 14 -14.24 4.07 -10.96
C LEU A 14 -13.06 3.40 -11.65
N ALA A 15 -12.85 3.71 -12.91
CA ALA A 15 -11.75 3.14 -13.64
C ALA A 15 -10.42 3.63 -13.08
N GLU A 16 -10.35 4.91 -12.72
CA GLU A 16 -9.14 5.45 -12.16
C GLU A 16 -8.83 4.82 -10.83
N GLU A 17 -9.83 4.60 -10.01
CA GLU A 17 -9.62 3.99 -8.72
C GLU A 17 -9.19 2.55 -8.88
N ALA A 18 -9.76 1.85 -9.83
CA ALA A 18 -9.40 0.47 -10.06
C ALA A 18 -7.96 0.38 -10.56
N ASP A 19 -7.57 1.30 -11.41
CA ASP A 19 -6.20 1.31 -11.93
C ASP A 19 -5.21 1.57 -10.82
N LEU A 20 -5.51 2.53 -9.96
CA LEU A 20 -4.62 2.86 -8.87
C LEU A 20 -4.48 1.67 -7.93
N LYS A 21 -5.60 1.03 -7.62
CA LYS A 21 -5.56 -0.11 -6.74
C LYS A 21 -4.75 -1.24 -7.35
N ALA A 22 -4.91 -1.48 -8.64
CA ALA A 22 -4.17 -2.53 -9.30
C ALA A 22 -2.67 -2.26 -9.27
N VAL A 23 -2.29 -0.99 -9.46
CA VAL A 23 -0.88 -0.64 -9.44
C VAL A 23 -0.31 -0.83 -8.03
N ILE A 24 -1.07 -0.45 -7.01
CA ILE A 24 -0.60 -0.63 -5.65
C ILE A 24 -0.42 -2.10 -5.33
N LEU A 25 -1.39 -2.92 -5.69
CA LEU A 25 -1.29 -4.34 -5.42
C LEU A 25 -0.12 -4.97 -6.14
N GLU A 26 0.12 -4.55 -7.36
CA GLU A 26 1.22 -5.07 -8.11
C GLU A 26 2.55 -4.62 -7.52
N ALA A 27 2.62 -3.35 -7.09
CA ALA A 27 3.83 -2.84 -6.49
C ALA A 27 4.16 -3.61 -5.22
N VAL A 28 3.15 -3.91 -4.42
CA VAL A 28 3.35 -4.66 -3.19
C VAL A 28 3.80 -6.08 -3.52
N ASP A 29 3.19 -6.66 -4.54
CA ASP A 29 3.52 -8.03 -4.90
C ASP A 29 4.95 -8.16 -5.40
N GLN A 30 5.51 -7.10 -5.96
CA GLN A 30 6.87 -7.14 -6.45
C GLN A 30 7.92 -6.78 -5.41
N LEU A 31 7.51 -6.45 -4.21
CA LEU A 31 8.47 -6.13 -3.17
C LEU A 31 9.25 -7.38 -2.77
N PRO A 32 10.49 -7.21 -2.32
CA PRO A 32 11.20 -8.33 -1.71
C PRO A 32 10.35 -8.90 -0.59
N GLU A 33 10.46 -10.19 -0.38
CA GLU A 33 9.59 -10.87 0.57
C GLU A 33 9.57 -10.22 1.96
N GLU A 34 10.71 -9.81 2.47
CA GLU A 34 10.75 -9.23 3.80
C GLU A 34 9.99 -7.92 3.87
N LEU A 35 10.07 -7.12 2.80
CA LEU A 35 9.36 -5.85 2.77
C LEU A 35 7.87 -6.08 2.63
N LYS A 36 7.51 -7.04 1.80
CA LYS A 36 6.11 -7.34 1.58
C LYS A 36 5.46 -7.84 2.86
N THR A 37 6.14 -8.73 3.57
CA THR A 37 5.61 -9.27 4.80
C THR A 37 5.44 -8.18 5.85
N ALA A 38 6.45 -7.35 6.04
CA ALA A 38 6.38 -6.31 7.05
C ALA A 38 5.25 -5.34 6.75
N LEU A 39 5.11 -4.94 5.49
CA LEU A 39 4.08 -4.00 5.11
C LEU A 39 2.69 -4.61 5.29
N THR A 40 2.53 -5.87 4.90
CA THR A 40 1.25 -6.54 5.02
C THR A 40 0.85 -6.68 6.47
N LEU A 41 1.78 -7.07 7.34
CA LEU A 41 1.46 -7.22 8.75
C LEU A 41 1.04 -5.88 9.35
N ARG A 42 1.65 -4.80 8.91
CA ARG A 42 1.32 -3.50 9.44
C ARG A 42 0.00 -2.95 8.87
N GLU A 43 -0.14 -2.97 7.56
CA GLU A 43 -1.25 -2.29 6.92
C GLU A 43 -2.53 -3.12 6.84
N ILE A 44 -2.40 -4.41 6.71
CA ILE A 44 -3.57 -5.25 6.59
C ILE A 44 -3.94 -5.89 7.90
N ASP A 45 -2.98 -6.46 8.58
CA ASP A 45 -3.25 -7.13 9.85
C ASP A 45 -3.26 -6.18 11.03
N GLY A 46 -2.75 -4.97 10.86
CA GLY A 46 -2.81 -3.97 11.92
C GLY A 46 -1.90 -4.20 13.10
N LEU A 47 -0.85 -4.97 12.91
CA LEU A 47 0.05 -5.24 14.01
C LEU A 47 0.90 -4.04 14.36
N SER A 48 1.32 -3.97 15.61
CA SER A 48 2.23 -2.92 16.02
C SER A 48 3.63 -3.29 15.58
N TYR A 49 4.54 -2.34 15.59
CA TYR A 49 5.92 -2.60 15.20
C TYR A 49 6.53 -3.67 16.12
N ASP A 50 6.21 -3.63 17.41
CA ASP A 50 6.73 -4.64 18.32
C ASP A 50 6.21 -6.02 17.97
N GLU A 51 4.94 -6.11 17.62
CA GLU A 51 4.37 -7.39 17.25
C GLU A 51 4.97 -7.91 15.96
N ILE A 52 5.21 -7.01 15.00
CA ILE A 52 5.82 -7.43 13.75
C ILE A 52 7.24 -7.92 14.00
N ALA A 53 7.96 -7.24 14.89
CA ALA A 53 9.32 -7.65 15.21
C ALA A 53 9.32 -9.07 15.76
N GLU A 54 8.33 -9.40 16.57
CA GLU A 54 8.23 -10.73 17.10
C GLU A 54 7.89 -11.75 16.03
N VAL A 55 6.93 -11.43 15.20
CA VAL A 55 6.52 -12.33 14.14
C VAL A 55 7.66 -12.61 13.17
N MET A 56 8.41 -11.57 12.82
CA MET A 56 9.48 -11.71 11.86
C MET A 56 10.82 -12.05 12.50
N ASP A 57 10.83 -12.11 13.82
CA ASP A 57 12.03 -12.46 14.57
C ASP A 57 13.19 -11.53 14.19
N CYS A 58 12.97 -10.25 14.30
CA CYS A 58 14.00 -9.27 13.98
C CYS A 58 13.86 -8.06 14.89
N PRO A 59 14.89 -7.20 14.97
CA PRO A 59 14.79 -6.02 15.81
C PRO A 59 13.75 -5.05 15.29
N ILE A 60 13.18 -4.26 16.18
CA ILE A 60 12.15 -3.30 15.79
C ILE A 60 12.70 -2.27 14.81
N GLY A 61 13.97 -1.92 14.91
CA GLY A 61 14.55 -0.99 13.95
C GLY A 61 14.53 -1.55 12.54
N THR A 62 14.70 -2.87 12.42
CA THR A 62 14.65 -3.53 11.13
C THR A 62 13.24 -3.46 10.59
N VAL A 63 12.23 -3.61 11.46
CA VAL A 63 10.85 -3.52 11.03
C VAL A 63 10.57 -2.13 10.46
N ARG A 64 11.03 -1.10 11.16
CA ARG A 64 10.82 0.26 10.71
C ARG A 64 11.45 0.50 9.36
N SER A 65 12.67 0.03 9.17
CA SER A 65 13.37 0.18 7.91
C SER A 65 12.64 -0.53 6.79
N ARG A 66 12.19 -1.74 7.05
CA ARG A 66 11.50 -2.52 6.03
C ARG A 66 10.20 -1.86 5.61
N ILE A 67 9.44 -1.37 6.59
CA ILE A 67 8.18 -0.71 6.27
C ILE A 67 8.43 0.58 5.52
N PHE A 68 9.46 1.34 5.92
CA PHE A 68 9.77 2.58 5.24
C PHE A 68 10.14 2.31 3.79
N ARG A 69 10.99 1.32 3.55
CA ARG A 69 11.39 1.00 2.19
C ARG A 69 10.24 0.48 1.36
N ALA A 70 9.37 -0.32 1.98
CA ALA A 70 8.22 -0.86 1.28
C ALA A 70 7.30 0.27 0.85
N ARG A 71 7.02 1.20 1.75
CA ARG A 71 6.17 2.32 1.41
C ARG A 71 6.78 3.20 0.34
N GLU A 72 8.07 3.39 0.42
CA GLU A 72 8.76 4.22 -0.55
C GLU A 72 8.65 3.61 -1.94
N ALA A 73 8.80 2.30 -2.04
CA ALA A 73 8.70 1.62 -3.31
C ALA A 73 7.29 1.72 -3.89
N VAL A 74 6.29 1.58 -3.03
CA VAL A 74 4.91 1.69 -3.49
C VAL A 74 4.62 3.13 -3.93
N ASP A 75 5.11 4.10 -3.17
CA ASP A 75 4.91 5.49 -3.52
C ASP A 75 5.50 5.80 -4.88
N LYS A 76 6.66 5.26 -5.16
CA LYS A 76 7.29 5.50 -6.42
C LYS A 76 6.48 4.91 -7.55
N ALA A 77 5.88 3.76 -7.33
CA ALA A 77 5.09 3.11 -8.35
C ALA A 77 3.83 3.89 -8.68
N ILE A 78 3.22 4.50 -7.69
CA ILE A 78 1.97 5.20 -7.94
C ILE A 78 2.11 6.68 -8.28
N LYS A 79 3.29 7.24 -8.04
CA LYS A 79 3.50 8.62 -8.35
C LYS A 79 3.09 9.06 -9.74
N PRO A 80 3.45 8.35 -10.78
CA PRO A 80 3.04 8.75 -12.11
C PRO A 80 1.53 8.81 -12.26
N LEU A 81 0.81 7.93 -11.57
CA LEU A 81 -0.62 7.89 -11.67
C LEU A 81 -1.28 9.03 -10.91
N MET A 82 -0.59 9.57 -9.92
CA MET A 82 -1.15 10.65 -9.15
C MET A 82 -1.10 11.96 -9.90
N GLY A 83 -0.33 12.00 -10.96
CA GLY A 83 -0.31 13.19 -11.79
C GLY A 83 0.27 14.40 -11.18
N HIS A 84 1.07 14.24 -10.23
CA HIS A 84 1.57 15.36 -9.66
C HIS A 84 2.64 15.90 -10.15
N ASP A 85 2.89 16.47 -10.38
CA ASP A 85 3.85 16.93 -10.78
C ASP A 85 4.34 17.80 -10.29
N GLU A 86 4.35 18.15 -9.99
CA GLU A 86 4.70 18.93 -9.60
C GLU A 86 5.08 19.22 -9.59
#